data_22435cb8478188b820a57a4815d977cd
#
_entry.id   22435cb8478188b820a57a4815d977cd
#
_cell.length_a   1.000
_cell.length_b   1.000
_cell.length_c   1.000
_cell.angle_alpha   90.00
_cell.angle_beta   90.00
_cell.angle_gamma   90.00
#
_symmetry.space_group_name_H-M   'P 1'
#
loop_
_entity.id
_entity.type
_entity.pdbx_description
1 polymer ?
#
loop_
_entity_poly.entity_id
_entity_poly.type
_entity_poly.pdbx_seq_one_letter_code
_entity_poly.pdbx_strand_id
1 'polypeptide(L)'
;MAFRSAPRGDYLWVPDDRIWAIGSALMLLGSILFVGSLIGNPALPAPGADVVAKKPVHGVFHITRHPMMWGFALWAIVHALVAPYPASFAFTGGMLILALGGSAGQDKKKAALMGAAWADWSARTHFMPFGAQLSGKAPWKTAWPGLTLVLIGIIVWLGITYVHPM
;
A
#
# COMPACT_ATOMS: atom_id res chain seq x y z
N MET A 1 11.53 7.96 22.48
CA MET A 1 10.80 8.93 23.33
C MET A 1 10.82 10.36 22.79
N ALA A 2 11.80 10.78 22.00
CA ALA A 2 11.91 12.15 21.48
C ALA A 2 10.69 12.65 20.64
N PHE A 3 10.03 11.78 19.88
CA PHE A 3 8.87 12.18 19.06
C PHE A 3 7.63 12.57 19.89
N ARG A 4 7.46 11.96 21.09
CA ARG A 4 6.32 12.28 21.97
C ARG A 4 6.50 13.63 22.71
N SER A 5 7.72 14.10 22.86
CA SER A 5 8.05 15.37 23.52
C SER A 5 8.29 16.52 22.54
N ALA A 6 8.34 16.25 21.23
CA ALA A 6 8.49 17.30 20.21
C ALA A 6 7.23 18.17 20.14
N PRO A 7 7.37 19.51 19.95
CA PRO A 7 6.24 20.37 19.69
C PRO A 7 5.49 19.91 18.46
N ARG A 8 4.18 19.61 18.61
CA ARG A 8 3.38 19.09 17.49
C ARG A 8 3.00 20.19 16.50
N GLY A 9 2.94 21.43 16.96
CA GLY A 9 2.32 22.55 16.25
C GLY A 9 0.79 22.48 16.32
N ASP A 10 0.13 23.52 15.84
CA ASP A 10 -1.33 23.60 15.82
C ASP A 10 -1.91 22.74 14.69
N TYR A 11 -3.13 22.29 14.88
CA TYR A 11 -3.90 21.62 13.84
C TYR A 11 -4.25 22.63 12.73
N LEU A 12 -3.99 22.28 11.48
CA LEU A 12 -4.35 23.10 10.31
C LEU A 12 -5.84 23.01 9.96
N TRP A 13 -6.49 21.92 10.34
CA TRP A 13 -7.94 21.71 10.27
C TRP A 13 -8.37 20.70 11.33
N VAL A 14 -9.65 20.70 11.67
CA VAL A 14 -10.25 19.70 12.55
C VAL A 14 -10.84 18.60 11.69
N PRO A 15 -10.37 17.34 11.83
CA PRO A 15 -10.95 16.22 11.09
C PRO A 15 -12.41 16.00 11.49
N ASP A 16 -13.29 16.02 10.51
CA ASP A 16 -14.71 15.70 10.67
C ASP A 16 -15.00 14.21 10.46
N ASP A 17 -16.26 13.79 10.70
CA ASP A 17 -16.70 12.41 10.55
C ASP A 17 -16.49 11.87 9.12
N ARG A 18 -16.52 12.73 8.10
CA ARG A 18 -16.29 12.34 6.70
C ARG A 18 -14.84 11.98 6.47
N ILE A 19 -13.91 12.79 6.99
CA ILE A 19 -12.47 12.50 6.93
C ILE A 19 -12.17 11.18 7.63
N TRP A 20 -12.77 10.94 8.81
CA TRP A 20 -12.63 9.69 9.54
C TRP A 20 -13.21 8.50 8.77
N ALA A 21 -14.38 8.62 8.18
CA ALA A 21 -15.01 7.56 7.40
C ALA A 21 -14.19 7.20 6.15
N ILE A 22 -13.73 8.20 5.39
CA ILE A 22 -12.88 8.01 4.22
C ILE A 22 -11.54 7.39 4.64
N GLY A 23 -10.92 7.93 5.69
CA GLY A 23 -9.67 7.40 6.23
C GLY A 23 -9.79 5.94 6.64
N SER A 24 -10.86 5.57 7.32
CA SER A 24 -11.15 4.21 7.74
C SER A 24 -11.29 3.25 6.54
N ALA A 25 -12.01 3.66 5.50
CA ALA A 25 -12.15 2.88 4.27
C ALA A 25 -10.80 2.71 3.54
N LEU A 26 -9.98 3.76 3.47
CA LEU A 26 -8.64 3.69 2.88
C LEU A 26 -7.71 2.79 3.71
N MET A 27 -7.81 2.82 5.04
CA MET A 27 -7.03 1.94 5.91
C MET A 27 -7.44 0.48 5.79
N LEU A 28 -8.73 0.19 5.59
CA LEU A 28 -9.19 -1.17 5.26
C LEU A 28 -8.57 -1.65 3.94
N LEU A 29 -8.61 -0.82 2.89
CA LEU A 29 -7.93 -1.14 1.63
C LEU A 29 -6.43 -1.35 1.85
N GLY A 30 -5.78 -0.47 2.60
CA GLY A 30 -4.36 -0.59 2.96
C GLY A 30 -4.04 -1.91 3.67
N SER A 31 -4.89 -2.35 4.59
CA SER A 31 -4.74 -3.63 5.31
C SER A 31 -4.87 -4.83 4.37
N ILE A 32 -5.83 -4.80 3.45
CA ILE A 32 -6.00 -5.86 2.44
C ILE A 32 -4.78 -5.93 1.52
N LEU A 33 -4.29 -4.77 1.03
CA LEU A 33 -3.10 -4.69 0.21
C LEU A 33 -1.85 -5.21 0.93
N PHE A 34 -1.68 -4.81 2.20
CA PHE A 34 -0.56 -5.25 3.02
C PHE A 34 -0.56 -6.77 3.23
N VAL A 35 -1.67 -7.34 3.71
CA VAL A 35 -1.80 -8.77 3.95
C VAL A 35 -1.60 -9.58 2.66
N GLY A 36 -2.27 -9.16 1.58
CA GLY A 36 -2.15 -9.84 0.28
C GLY A 36 -0.73 -9.79 -0.29
N SER A 37 0.05 -8.76 0.06
CA SER A 37 1.44 -8.62 -0.38
C SER A 37 2.41 -9.62 0.24
N LEU A 38 2.03 -10.27 1.32
CA LEU A 38 2.88 -11.26 2.00
C LEU A 38 2.89 -12.62 1.27
N ILE A 39 1.99 -12.80 0.30
CA ILE A 39 1.83 -14.08 -0.42
C ILE A 39 2.29 -13.90 -1.86
N GLY A 40 3.34 -14.63 -2.26
CA GLY A 40 3.78 -14.69 -3.66
C GLY A 40 4.17 -13.33 -4.26
N ASN A 41 4.87 -12.50 -3.53
CA ASN A 41 5.32 -11.18 -3.97
C ASN A 41 6.74 -11.23 -4.55
N PRO A 42 6.91 -11.09 -5.88
CA PRO A 42 8.24 -11.15 -6.51
C PRO A 42 9.08 -9.88 -6.24
N ALA A 43 8.45 -8.79 -5.74
CA ALA A 43 9.17 -7.59 -5.35
C ALA A 43 9.97 -7.78 -4.06
N LEU A 44 9.57 -8.69 -3.16
CA LEU A 44 10.33 -8.96 -1.93
C LEU A 44 11.72 -9.54 -2.22
N PRO A 45 12.71 -9.27 -1.35
CA PRO A 45 14.06 -9.81 -1.46
C PRO A 45 14.08 -11.28 -0.98
N ALA A 46 13.56 -12.19 -1.81
CA ALA A 46 13.50 -13.59 -1.48
C ALA A 46 14.16 -14.44 -2.59
N PRO A 47 14.79 -15.59 -2.24
CA PRO A 47 15.23 -16.57 -3.22
C PRO A 47 14.06 -17.02 -4.10
N GLY A 48 14.28 -17.20 -5.40
CA GLY A 48 13.25 -17.64 -6.34
C GLY A 48 12.21 -16.56 -6.70
N ALA A 49 12.48 -15.27 -6.44
CA ALA A 49 11.60 -14.18 -6.83
C ALA A 49 11.32 -14.14 -8.35
N ASP A 50 12.29 -14.52 -9.17
CA ASP A 50 12.16 -14.67 -10.63
C ASP A 50 11.19 -15.79 -11.01
N VAL A 51 11.17 -16.89 -10.27
CA VAL A 51 10.19 -17.99 -10.44
C VAL A 51 8.79 -17.51 -10.07
N VAL A 52 8.67 -16.76 -8.96
CA VAL A 52 7.39 -16.16 -8.54
C VAL A 52 6.87 -15.20 -9.59
N ALA A 53 7.73 -14.35 -10.17
CA ALA A 53 7.35 -13.40 -11.21
C ALA A 53 6.78 -14.06 -12.49
N LYS A 54 7.15 -15.30 -12.77
CA LYS A 54 6.63 -16.06 -13.92
C LYS A 54 5.25 -16.68 -13.67
N LYS A 55 4.78 -16.73 -12.43
CA LYS A 55 3.45 -17.26 -12.08
C LYS A 55 2.35 -16.30 -12.56
N PRO A 56 1.10 -16.80 -12.73
CA PRO A 56 -0.06 -15.95 -12.99
C PRO A 56 -0.20 -14.85 -11.94
N VAL A 57 -0.64 -13.67 -12.38
CA VAL A 57 -1.00 -12.59 -11.45
C VAL A 57 -2.19 -13.04 -10.60
N HIS A 58 -2.15 -12.74 -9.31
CA HIS A 58 -3.17 -13.18 -8.37
C HIS A 58 -3.46 -12.12 -7.29
N GLY A 59 -4.64 -12.20 -6.67
CA GLY A 59 -5.02 -11.42 -5.50
C GLY A 59 -4.80 -9.92 -5.69
N VAL A 60 -4.15 -9.28 -4.73
CA VAL A 60 -3.90 -7.83 -4.72
C VAL A 60 -2.95 -7.35 -5.82
N PHE A 61 -2.21 -8.25 -6.48
CA PHE A 61 -1.32 -7.88 -7.58
C PHE A 61 -2.08 -7.50 -8.86
N HIS A 62 -3.36 -7.82 -8.97
CA HIS A 62 -4.25 -7.24 -9.98
C HIS A 62 -4.57 -5.77 -9.72
N ILE A 63 -4.44 -5.31 -8.46
CA ILE A 63 -4.66 -3.91 -8.07
C ILE A 63 -3.39 -3.09 -8.32
N THR A 64 -2.26 -3.58 -7.80
CA THR A 64 -0.95 -2.93 -7.98
C THR A 64 0.17 -3.96 -7.82
N ARG A 65 1.33 -3.74 -8.47
CA ARG A 65 2.50 -4.61 -8.29
C ARG A 65 3.28 -4.35 -6.99
N HIS A 66 2.98 -3.25 -6.30
CA HIS A 66 3.59 -2.87 -5.01
C HIS A 66 2.56 -2.75 -3.88
N PRO A 67 1.75 -3.79 -3.58
CA PRO A 67 0.62 -3.64 -2.68
C PRO A 67 1.04 -3.27 -1.25
N MET A 68 2.15 -3.80 -0.72
CA MET A 68 2.68 -3.42 0.60
C MET A 68 2.99 -1.92 0.67
N MET A 69 3.71 -1.41 -0.32
CA MET A 69 4.15 -0.02 -0.33
C MET A 69 2.97 0.94 -0.52
N TRP A 70 1.96 0.55 -1.31
CA TRP A 70 0.72 1.31 -1.39
C TRP A 70 -0.10 1.25 -0.11
N GLY A 71 -0.05 0.14 0.64
CA GLY A 71 -0.59 0.08 2.00
C GLY A 71 0.03 1.12 2.92
N PHE A 72 1.36 1.26 2.91
CA PHE A 72 2.08 2.30 3.66
C PHE A 72 1.80 3.72 3.13
N ALA A 73 1.68 3.90 1.82
CA ALA A 73 1.33 5.20 1.23
C ALA A 73 -0.09 5.64 1.66
N LEU A 74 -1.07 4.74 1.64
CA LEU A 74 -2.42 5.00 2.14
C LEU A 74 -2.42 5.32 3.63
N TRP A 75 -1.64 4.58 4.43
CA TRP A 75 -1.45 4.89 5.84
C TRP A 75 -0.92 6.32 6.04
N ALA A 76 0.11 6.71 5.29
CA ALA A 76 0.69 8.05 5.39
C ALA A 76 -0.32 9.15 5.01
N ILE A 77 -1.07 8.95 3.93
CA ILE A 77 -2.11 9.89 3.47
C ILE A 77 -3.19 10.05 4.54
N VAL A 78 -3.71 8.93 5.06
CA VAL A 78 -4.76 8.96 6.09
C VAL A 78 -4.28 9.67 7.35
N HIS A 79 -3.07 9.36 7.83
CA HIS A 79 -2.53 9.99 9.03
C HIS A 79 -2.24 11.49 8.84
N ALA A 80 -1.87 11.92 7.63
CA ALA A 80 -1.79 13.34 7.31
C ALA A 80 -3.16 14.04 7.35
N LEU A 81 -4.23 13.35 6.97
CA LEU A 81 -5.59 13.90 6.98
C LEU A 81 -6.22 13.95 8.37
N VAL A 82 -5.99 12.92 9.20
CA VAL A 82 -6.62 12.83 10.54
C VAL A 82 -5.77 13.45 11.65
N ALA A 83 -4.50 13.71 11.40
CA ALA A 83 -3.57 14.37 12.33
C ALA A 83 -2.83 15.52 11.62
N PRO A 84 -3.54 16.60 11.19
CA PRO A 84 -3.02 17.62 10.30
C PRO A 84 -2.21 18.70 11.05
N TYR A 85 -1.06 18.34 11.58
CA TYR A 85 -0.11 19.26 12.22
C TYR A 85 1.31 19.09 11.63
N PRO A 86 2.18 20.12 11.70
CA PRO A 86 3.47 20.14 11.01
C PRO A 86 4.36 18.91 11.23
N ALA A 87 4.48 18.43 12.47
CA ALA A 87 5.29 17.24 12.76
C ALA A 87 4.73 15.96 12.12
N SER A 88 3.39 15.85 12.02
CA SER A 88 2.74 14.73 11.32
C SER A 88 3.06 14.76 9.83
N PHE A 89 3.01 15.92 9.18
CA PHE A 89 3.35 16.04 7.76
C PHE A 89 4.81 15.71 7.46
N ALA A 90 5.73 16.10 8.33
CA ALA A 90 7.14 15.72 8.17
C ALA A 90 7.31 14.19 8.20
N PHE A 91 6.64 13.51 9.14
CA PHE A 91 6.72 12.06 9.27
C PHE A 91 5.98 11.33 8.15
N THR A 92 4.73 11.69 7.88
CA THR A 92 3.90 11.05 6.85
C THR A 92 4.43 11.35 5.45
N GLY A 93 4.93 12.56 5.20
CA GLY A 93 5.60 12.92 3.95
C GLY A 93 6.86 12.09 3.70
N GLY A 94 7.70 11.91 4.73
CA GLY A 94 8.86 11.02 4.66
C GLY A 94 8.46 9.56 4.36
N MET A 95 7.42 9.06 5.03
CA MET A 95 6.88 7.71 4.79
C MET A 95 6.34 7.57 3.36
N LEU A 96 5.63 8.57 2.84
CA LEU A 96 5.10 8.56 1.48
C LEU A 96 6.20 8.54 0.43
N ILE A 97 7.25 9.36 0.62
CA ILE A 97 8.43 9.38 -0.26
C ILE A 97 9.14 8.02 -0.24
N LEU A 98 9.35 7.44 0.96
CA LEU A 98 9.97 6.12 1.09
C LEU A 98 9.13 5.02 0.42
N ALA A 99 7.82 5.03 0.59
CA ALA A 99 6.93 4.04 0.01
C ALA A 99 6.92 4.13 -1.53
N LEU A 100 6.64 5.29 -2.09
CA LEU A 100 6.49 5.45 -3.55
C LEU A 100 7.85 5.53 -4.26
N GLY A 101 8.80 6.27 -3.72
CA GLY A 101 10.16 6.36 -4.25
C GLY A 101 10.90 5.02 -4.12
N GLY A 102 10.74 4.34 -2.99
CA GLY A 102 11.25 3.00 -2.77
C GLY A 102 10.69 1.97 -3.75
N SER A 103 9.40 2.04 -4.05
CA SER A 103 8.76 1.18 -5.07
C SER A 103 9.34 1.40 -6.46
N ALA A 104 9.52 2.66 -6.86
CA ALA A 104 10.14 3.00 -8.15
C ALA A 104 11.60 2.55 -8.22
N GLY A 105 12.35 2.72 -7.14
CA GLY A 105 13.72 2.21 -7.01
C GLY A 105 13.77 0.68 -7.05
N GLN A 106 12.80 0.01 -6.43
CA GLN A 106 12.67 -1.44 -6.46
C GLN A 106 12.37 -1.97 -7.87
N ASP A 107 11.51 -1.31 -8.64
CA ASP A 107 11.28 -1.66 -10.05
C ASP A 107 12.60 -1.66 -10.84
N LYS A 108 13.41 -0.59 -10.72
CA LYS A 108 14.71 -0.50 -11.38
C LYS A 108 15.66 -1.62 -10.94
N LYS A 109 15.76 -1.86 -9.63
CA LYS A 109 16.61 -2.91 -9.07
C LYS A 109 16.17 -4.30 -9.54
N LYS A 110 14.87 -4.60 -9.52
CA LYS A 110 14.33 -5.88 -9.96
C LYS A 110 14.47 -6.09 -11.46
N ALA A 111 14.29 -5.04 -12.26
CA ALA A 111 14.58 -5.10 -13.70
C ALA A 111 16.04 -5.48 -13.98
N ALA A 112 16.99 -4.89 -13.25
CA ALA A 112 18.41 -5.22 -13.39
C ALA A 112 18.74 -6.66 -12.91
N LEU A 113 18.13 -7.14 -11.83
CA LEU A 113 18.41 -8.45 -11.24
C LEU A 113 17.69 -9.61 -11.94
N MET A 114 16.45 -9.41 -12.39
CA MET A 114 15.56 -10.45 -12.88
C MET A 114 15.35 -10.40 -14.41
N GLY A 115 15.76 -9.29 -15.06
CA GLY A 115 15.70 -9.13 -16.51
C GLY A 115 14.30 -9.40 -17.09
N ALA A 116 14.20 -10.35 -18.01
CA ALA A 116 12.97 -10.69 -18.70
C ALA A 116 11.82 -11.12 -17.75
N ALA A 117 12.12 -11.76 -16.64
CA ALA A 117 11.09 -12.18 -15.68
C ALA A 117 10.39 -10.97 -15.03
N TRP A 118 11.16 -9.91 -14.70
CA TRP A 118 10.56 -8.67 -14.18
C TRP A 118 9.84 -7.87 -15.25
N ALA A 119 10.39 -7.84 -16.48
CA ALA A 119 9.75 -7.17 -17.60
C ALA A 119 8.35 -7.77 -17.88
N ASP A 120 8.24 -9.11 -17.93
CA ASP A 120 6.97 -9.81 -18.09
C ASP A 120 5.99 -9.55 -16.93
N TRP A 121 6.47 -9.61 -15.66
CA TRP A 121 5.66 -9.25 -14.50
C TRP A 121 5.13 -7.83 -14.57
N SER A 122 6.00 -6.88 -14.91
CA SER A 122 5.63 -5.45 -15.03
C SER A 122 4.62 -5.20 -16.16
N ALA A 123 4.70 -5.96 -17.26
CA ALA A 123 3.76 -5.87 -18.36
C ALA A 123 2.34 -6.35 -17.98
N ARG A 124 2.26 -7.35 -17.08
CA ARG A 124 1.00 -7.94 -16.59
C ARG A 124 0.42 -7.27 -15.36
N THR A 125 1.15 -6.35 -14.72
CA THR A 125 0.74 -5.65 -13.50
C THR A 125 0.86 -4.14 -13.67
N HIS A 126 0.34 -3.35 -12.74
CA HIS A 126 0.41 -1.90 -12.82
C HIS A 126 1.06 -1.30 -11.56
N PHE A 127 1.81 -0.20 -11.70
CA PHE A 127 2.40 0.50 -10.55
C PHE A 127 1.32 1.17 -9.70
N MET A 128 0.46 1.99 -10.34
CA MET A 128 -0.63 2.69 -9.67
C MET A 128 -1.75 1.72 -9.32
N PRO A 129 -2.35 1.81 -8.11
CA PRO A 129 -3.52 1.04 -7.77
C PRO A 129 -4.65 1.25 -8.77
N PHE A 130 -5.27 0.15 -9.17
CA PHE A 130 -6.35 0.12 -10.17
C PHE A 130 -5.97 0.67 -11.55
N GLY A 131 -4.68 0.92 -11.81
CA GLY A 131 -4.23 1.52 -13.06
C GLY A 131 -4.58 0.69 -14.31
N ALA A 132 -4.58 -0.63 -14.20
CA ALA A 132 -5.00 -1.52 -15.28
C ALA A 132 -6.51 -1.41 -15.56
N GLN A 133 -7.34 -1.29 -14.53
CA GLN A 133 -8.79 -1.14 -14.61
C GLN A 133 -9.17 0.24 -15.16
N LEU A 134 -8.56 1.30 -14.59
CA LEU A 134 -8.79 2.69 -15.00
C LEU A 134 -8.38 2.95 -16.46
N SER A 135 -7.34 2.27 -16.95
CA SER A 135 -6.91 2.37 -18.36
C SER A 135 -7.67 1.43 -19.31
N GLY A 136 -8.65 0.68 -18.82
CA GLY A 136 -9.41 -0.28 -19.62
C GLY A 136 -8.65 -1.55 -20.04
N LYS A 137 -7.42 -1.74 -19.52
CA LYS A 137 -6.58 -2.93 -19.82
C LYS A 137 -7.05 -4.19 -19.09
N ALA A 138 -7.78 -4.04 -17.99
CA ALA A 138 -8.33 -5.15 -17.23
C ALA A 138 -9.76 -4.83 -16.76
N PRO A 139 -10.67 -5.81 -16.73
CA PRO A 139 -12.02 -5.59 -16.20
C PRO A 139 -11.98 -5.43 -14.67
N TRP A 140 -12.90 -4.64 -14.10
CA TRP A 140 -12.98 -4.36 -12.65
C TRP A 140 -13.12 -5.62 -11.79
N LYS A 141 -13.72 -6.70 -12.30
CA LYS A 141 -13.82 -7.98 -11.59
C LYS A 141 -12.46 -8.57 -11.21
N THR A 142 -11.39 -8.26 -11.95
CA THR A 142 -10.04 -8.75 -11.64
C THR A 142 -9.44 -8.07 -10.41
N ALA A 143 -9.92 -6.88 -10.04
CA ALA A 143 -9.47 -6.18 -8.83
C ALA A 143 -10.00 -6.82 -7.53
N TRP A 144 -10.88 -7.83 -7.63
CA TRP A 144 -11.33 -8.59 -6.46
C TRP A 144 -10.22 -9.52 -5.96
N PRO A 145 -9.64 -9.30 -4.77
CA PRO A 145 -8.48 -10.06 -4.30
C PRO A 145 -8.83 -11.45 -3.76
N GLY A 146 -10.12 -11.76 -3.66
CA GLY A 146 -10.64 -12.99 -3.06
C GLY A 146 -11.13 -12.81 -1.63
N LEU A 147 -12.16 -13.58 -1.26
CA LEU A 147 -12.85 -13.46 0.03
C LEU A 147 -11.90 -13.66 1.22
N THR A 148 -11.02 -14.64 1.15
CA THR A 148 -10.08 -14.96 2.24
C THR A 148 -9.18 -13.76 2.55
N LEU A 149 -8.59 -13.10 1.55
CA LEU A 149 -7.74 -11.93 1.76
C LEU A 149 -8.54 -10.74 2.32
N VAL A 150 -9.78 -10.55 1.85
CA VAL A 150 -10.66 -9.51 2.38
C VAL A 150 -10.96 -9.76 3.86
N LEU A 151 -11.33 -10.98 4.24
CA LEU A 151 -11.63 -11.33 5.63
C LEU A 151 -10.40 -11.15 6.54
N ILE A 152 -9.22 -11.61 6.12
CA ILE A 152 -7.99 -11.41 6.90
C ILE A 152 -7.68 -9.92 7.00
N GLY A 153 -7.81 -9.16 5.91
CA GLY A 153 -7.62 -7.71 5.91
C GLY A 153 -8.56 -6.98 6.87
N ILE A 154 -9.84 -7.39 6.94
CA ILE A 154 -10.82 -6.88 7.91
C ILE A 154 -10.39 -7.20 9.35
N ILE A 155 -9.97 -8.43 9.63
CA ILE A 155 -9.52 -8.82 10.97
C ILE A 155 -8.30 -7.99 11.39
N VAL A 156 -7.33 -7.81 10.52
CA VAL A 156 -6.14 -6.99 10.79
C VAL A 156 -6.53 -5.53 11.00
N TRP A 157 -7.40 -4.98 10.14
CA TRP A 157 -7.88 -3.60 10.27
C TRP A 157 -8.64 -3.38 11.59
N LEU A 158 -9.57 -4.26 11.94
CA LEU A 158 -10.30 -4.20 13.22
C LEU A 158 -9.36 -4.31 14.42
N GLY A 159 -8.40 -5.26 14.39
CA GLY A 159 -7.42 -5.43 15.45
C GLY A 159 -6.55 -4.19 15.65
N ILE A 160 -6.04 -3.60 14.57
CA ILE A 160 -5.25 -2.37 14.65
C ILE A 160 -6.11 -1.20 15.14
N THR A 161 -7.34 -1.05 14.63
CA THR A 161 -8.26 0.01 15.07
C THR A 161 -8.58 -0.10 16.55
N TYR A 162 -8.79 -1.32 17.05
CA TYR A 162 -9.09 -1.57 18.47
C TYR A 162 -7.94 -1.19 19.42
N VAL A 163 -6.68 -1.46 19.01
CA VAL A 163 -5.51 -1.14 19.84
C VAL A 163 -4.93 0.24 19.56
N HIS A 164 -5.43 0.94 18.54
CA HIS A 164 -4.95 2.27 18.17
C HIS A 164 -5.51 3.30 19.17
N PRO A 165 -4.66 4.03 19.92
CA PRO A 165 -5.14 5.10 20.80
C PRO A 165 -5.76 6.21 19.94
N MET A 166 -7.02 6.51 20.19
CA MET A 166 -7.70 7.68 19.63
C MET A 166 -7.26 8.96 20.33
#